data_07c54e0ffbf4383a42b8e42aa7ec93a6
#
_entry.id   07c54e0ffbf4383a42b8e42aa7ec93a6
#
_cell.length_a   1.000
_cell.length_b   1.000
_cell.length_c   1.000
_cell.angle_alpha   90.00
_cell.angle_beta   90.00
_cell.angle_gamma   90.00
#
_symmetry.space_group_name_H-M   'P 1'
#
loop_
_entity.id
_entity.type
_entity.pdbx_description
1 polymer ?
#
loop_
_entity_poly.entity_id
_entity_poly.type
_entity_poly.pdbx_seq_one_letter_code
_entity_poly.pdbx_strand_id
1 'polypeptide(L)'
;MSLATVDANYRSAVQRSTAFLETRMSDVGWLVWFNLLFFEMWVQNTFGFSYIDELAVLFLFFATVFKAVRMRKRAITIGSLEKRSLDLLFGVCIIGLAGNVISGVSVSPSNVAVDLFTCIKTPIAFICAYFIFYDNQRIESMVEVESKFLIVIMLVSAVMNLLFDFGMGWEGRYGLRSSFCFVLGHPTMVVAACAGLVVILARNRQDNFAWMSMAFVIIALTLRSKGFVFIATAAILLITYGRHEKFTFLHLLLIAVCGFYLGYDQFIYYFSTEGTARNELTKAAVRIANDFFPLGGGFATFGSAVTANVASYSPLYYQYGISNIWGLTPGQTMFLSDTFWPTVIGQFGWIGFAFYVGMIGSLFAFFYSRSSGAKLSVLLCFAYLFISSTSESAFFHPMSVFIAFSLGIAIAATRSAQVQNCEYEDK
;
A
#
# COMPACT_ATOMS: atom_id res chain seq x y z
N MET A 1 38.97 -37.28 24.85
CA MET A 1 38.06 -36.60 23.93
C MET A 1 38.45 -37.01 22.51
N SER A 2 37.59 -37.74 21.77
CA SER A 2 38.01 -38.32 20.50
C SER A 2 38.07 -37.25 19.41
N LEU A 3 38.98 -37.41 18.45
CA LEU A 3 39.10 -36.49 17.27
C LEU A 3 37.77 -36.30 16.54
N ALA A 4 36.89 -37.31 16.55
CA ALA A 4 35.54 -37.26 15.97
C ALA A 4 34.59 -36.26 16.67
N THR A 5 34.71 -36.12 18.01
CA THR A 5 33.91 -35.13 18.78
C THR A 5 34.37 -33.67 18.54
N VAL A 6 35.66 -33.48 18.33
CA VAL A 6 36.22 -32.14 17.99
C VAL A 6 35.79 -31.73 16.60
N ASP A 7 35.82 -32.63 15.62
CA ASP A 7 35.40 -32.34 14.22
C ASP A 7 33.88 -32.06 14.10
N ALA A 8 33.05 -32.82 14.85
CA ALA A 8 31.61 -32.57 14.91
C ALA A 8 31.26 -31.21 15.54
N ASN A 9 31.94 -30.82 16.62
CA ASN A 9 31.76 -29.51 17.25
C ASN A 9 32.23 -28.38 16.37
N TYR A 10 33.35 -28.54 15.66
CA TYR A 10 33.86 -27.55 14.69
C TYR A 10 32.89 -27.36 13.52
N ARG A 11 32.40 -28.44 12.89
CA ARG A 11 31.40 -28.39 11.82
C ARG A 11 30.09 -27.71 12.26
N SER A 12 29.61 -28.04 13.50
CA SER A 12 28.42 -27.40 14.05
C SER A 12 28.63 -25.89 14.31
N ALA A 13 29.79 -25.48 14.78
CA ALA A 13 30.17 -24.10 15.01
C ALA A 13 30.27 -23.30 13.65
N VAL A 14 30.89 -23.89 12.63
CA VAL A 14 30.99 -23.33 11.31
C VAL A 14 29.60 -23.22 10.67
N GLN A 15 28.75 -24.23 10.75
CA GLN A 15 27.36 -24.17 10.27
C GLN A 15 26.53 -23.12 10.99
N ARG A 16 26.69 -22.94 12.31
CA ARG A 16 26.02 -21.87 13.07
C ARG A 16 26.53 -20.48 12.64
N SER A 17 27.83 -20.34 12.43
CA SER A 17 28.44 -19.07 11.99
C SER A 17 28.01 -18.68 10.57
N THR A 18 27.99 -19.63 9.64
CA THR A 18 27.51 -19.37 8.26
C THR A 18 26.01 -19.06 8.23
N ALA A 19 25.19 -19.80 8.95
CA ALA A 19 23.76 -19.52 9.06
C ALA A 19 23.49 -18.15 9.72
N PHE A 20 24.29 -17.74 10.69
CA PHE A 20 24.20 -16.41 11.31
C PHE A 20 24.61 -15.28 10.36
N LEU A 21 25.63 -15.48 9.53
CA LEU A 21 26.05 -14.50 8.51
C LEU A 21 25.02 -14.41 7.37
N GLU A 22 24.48 -15.53 6.90
CA GLU A 22 23.42 -15.56 5.89
C GLU A 22 22.16 -14.81 6.35
N THR A 23 21.74 -15.02 7.62
CA THR A 23 20.60 -14.29 8.20
C THR A 23 20.89 -12.79 8.30
N ARG A 24 22.10 -12.39 8.72
CA ARG A 24 22.50 -10.98 8.79
C ARG A 24 22.48 -10.29 7.42
N MET A 25 23.02 -10.93 6.40
CA MET A 25 23.03 -10.39 5.04
C MET A 25 21.61 -10.25 4.48
N SER A 26 20.73 -11.21 4.78
CA SER A 26 19.32 -11.13 4.39
C SER A 26 18.61 -9.94 5.04
N ASP A 27 18.81 -9.71 6.35
CA ASP A 27 18.17 -8.61 7.07
C ASP A 27 18.61 -7.24 6.55
N VAL A 28 19.92 -7.07 6.27
CA VAL A 28 20.42 -5.84 5.64
C VAL A 28 19.83 -5.65 4.23
N GLY A 29 19.72 -6.72 3.45
CA GLY A 29 19.06 -6.68 2.14
C GLY A 29 17.62 -6.19 2.21
N TRP A 30 16.84 -6.66 3.21
CA TRP A 30 15.47 -6.20 3.43
C TRP A 30 15.40 -4.75 3.89
N LEU A 31 16.35 -4.28 4.71
CA LEU A 31 16.44 -2.88 5.09
C LEU A 31 16.75 -1.98 3.89
N VAL A 32 17.61 -2.43 2.98
CA VAL A 32 17.87 -1.72 1.72
C VAL A 32 16.59 -1.61 0.88
N TRP A 33 15.82 -2.70 0.73
CA TRP A 33 14.53 -2.66 0.02
C TRP A 33 13.53 -1.73 0.69
N PHE A 34 13.48 -1.71 2.02
CA PHE A 34 12.63 -0.77 2.76
C PHE A 34 12.96 0.70 2.41
N ASN A 35 14.25 1.04 2.42
CA ASN A 35 14.68 2.40 2.06
C ASN A 35 14.45 2.72 0.57
N LEU A 36 14.69 1.77 -0.33
CA LEU A 36 14.42 1.97 -1.76
C LEU A 36 12.93 2.25 -2.02
N LEU A 37 12.03 1.51 -1.37
CA LEU A 37 10.59 1.74 -1.48
C LEU A 37 10.15 3.05 -0.82
N PHE A 38 10.77 3.43 0.32
CA PHE A 38 10.49 4.71 0.97
C PHE A 38 10.90 5.90 0.10
N PHE A 39 12.08 5.83 -0.53
CA PHE A 39 12.62 6.89 -1.37
C PHE A 39 12.32 6.73 -2.86
N GLU A 40 11.44 5.82 -3.25
CA GLU A 40 11.13 5.51 -4.64
C GLU A 40 10.77 6.75 -5.46
N MET A 41 9.87 7.59 -4.92
CA MET A 41 9.45 8.81 -5.61
C MET A 41 10.61 9.81 -5.79
N TRP A 42 11.53 9.86 -4.85
CA TRP A 42 12.76 10.67 -5.01
C TRP A 42 13.67 10.11 -6.10
N VAL A 43 13.85 8.79 -6.15
CA VAL A 43 14.64 8.13 -7.19
C VAL A 43 14.01 8.35 -8.56
N GLN A 44 12.68 8.19 -8.66
CA GLN A 44 11.96 8.45 -9.90
C GLN A 44 12.11 9.90 -10.38
N ASN A 45 11.94 10.87 -9.49
CA ASN A 45 12.04 12.29 -9.85
C ASN A 45 13.47 12.72 -10.18
N THR A 46 14.49 12.09 -9.58
CA THR A 46 15.89 12.48 -9.73
C THR A 46 16.58 11.74 -10.88
N PHE A 47 16.33 10.45 -11.02
CA PHE A 47 17.04 9.56 -11.97
C PHE A 47 16.14 9.05 -13.10
N GLY A 48 14.82 9.33 -13.08
CA GLY A 48 13.86 8.84 -14.06
C GLY A 48 13.56 7.34 -13.96
N PHE A 49 13.99 6.66 -12.88
CA PHE A 49 13.79 5.22 -12.69
C PHE A 49 12.53 4.97 -11.84
N SER A 50 11.50 4.43 -12.46
CA SER A 50 10.14 4.30 -11.90
C SER A 50 9.68 2.85 -11.66
N TYR A 51 10.62 1.89 -11.57
CA TYR A 51 10.30 0.45 -11.49
C TYR A 51 10.75 -0.21 -10.18
N ILE A 52 10.99 0.56 -9.11
CA ILE A 52 11.50 0.03 -7.83
C ILE A 52 10.46 -0.86 -7.16
N ASP A 53 9.20 -0.44 -7.14
CA ASP A 53 8.11 -1.19 -6.54
C ASP A 53 7.82 -2.50 -7.31
N GLU A 54 7.88 -2.47 -8.65
CA GLU A 54 7.74 -3.67 -9.47
C GLU A 54 8.88 -4.67 -9.20
N LEU A 55 10.11 -4.19 -9.15
CA LEU A 55 11.26 -5.03 -8.82
C LEU A 55 11.18 -5.58 -7.40
N ALA A 56 10.72 -4.78 -6.44
CA ALA A 56 10.52 -5.22 -5.06
C ALA A 56 9.47 -6.33 -4.96
N VAL A 57 8.35 -6.20 -5.70
CA VAL A 57 7.29 -7.23 -5.73
C VAL A 57 7.81 -8.51 -6.38
N LEU A 58 8.53 -8.43 -7.49
CA LEU A 58 9.15 -9.59 -8.12
C LEU A 58 10.17 -10.26 -7.18
N PHE A 59 11.01 -9.48 -6.53
CA PHE A 59 11.97 -10.02 -5.56
C PHE A 59 11.27 -10.70 -4.37
N LEU A 60 10.23 -10.08 -3.79
CA LEU A 60 9.42 -10.68 -2.73
C LEU A 60 8.77 -12.00 -3.20
N PHE A 61 8.23 -12.03 -4.42
CA PHE A 61 7.61 -13.22 -4.98
C PHE A 61 8.61 -14.36 -5.13
N PHE A 62 9.76 -14.12 -5.78
CA PHE A 62 10.78 -15.15 -5.95
C PHE A 62 11.38 -15.60 -4.62
N ALA A 63 11.61 -14.68 -3.68
CA ALA A 63 12.07 -15.02 -2.33
C ALA A 63 11.04 -15.90 -1.60
N THR A 64 9.74 -15.61 -1.74
CA THR A 64 8.67 -16.43 -1.16
C THR A 64 8.63 -17.82 -1.76
N VAL A 65 8.72 -17.94 -3.09
CA VAL A 65 8.78 -19.23 -3.79
C VAL A 65 10.03 -20.01 -3.35
N PHE A 66 11.19 -19.37 -3.30
CA PHE A 66 12.43 -20.01 -2.85
C PHE A 66 12.33 -20.50 -1.40
N LYS A 67 11.79 -19.68 -0.49
CA LYS A 67 11.52 -20.06 0.90
C LYS A 67 10.58 -21.27 0.97
N ALA A 68 9.51 -21.27 0.16
CA ALA A 68 8.55 -22.38 0.10
C ALA A 68 9.19 -23.70 -0.36
N VAL A 69 10.02 -23.65 -1.41
CA VAL A 69 10.73 -24.81 -1.96
C VAL A 69 11.78 -25.35 -0.96
N ARG A 70 12.53 -24.46 -0.29
CA ARG A 70 13.56 -24.85 0.69
C ARG A 70 12.95 -25.47 1.95
N MET A 71 11.76 -25.03 2.37
CA MET A 71 11.08 -25.51 3.58
C MET A 71 10.26 -26.79 3.38
N ARG A 72 10.59 -27.62 2.40
CA ARG A 72 9.89 -28.85 1.92
C ARG A 72 9.16 -29.72 2.98
N LYS A 73 9.48 -29.63 4.26
CA LYS A 73 8.85 -30.39 5.36
C LYS A 73 7.92 -29.57 6.25
N ARG A 74 7.97 -28.24 6.18
CA ARG A 74 7.01 -27.31 6.82
C ARG A 74 6.32 -26.54 5.69
N ALA A 75 5.39 -27.20 5.01
CA ALA A 75 4.60 -26.58 3.96
C ALA A 75 4.06 -25.23 4.47
N ILE A 76 4.30 -24.17 3.69
CA ILE A 76 3.55 -22.91 3.82
C ILE A 76 2.09 -23.32 3.62
N THR A 77 1.36 -23.52 4.70
CA THR A 77 -0.07 -23.82 4.62
C THR A 77 -0.79 -22.53 4.29
N ILE A 78 -1.18 -22.41 3.03
CA ILE A 78 -2.06 -21.33 2.58
C ILE A 78 -3.43 -21.58 3.22
N GLY A 79 -3.88 -20.69 4.09
CA GLY A 79 -5.18 -20.78 4.74
C GLY A 79 -6.33 -20.49 3.77
N SER A 80 -7.55 -20.64 4.26
CA SER A 80 -8.75 -20.43 3.45
C SER A 80 -8.93 -18.97 3.00
N LEU A 81 -8.52 -18.00 3.83
CA LEU A 81 -8.64 -16.56 3.52
C LEU A 81 -7.61 -16.11 2.48
N GLU A 82 -6.35 -16.55 2.59
CA GLU A 82 -5.31 -16.28 1.62
C GLU A 82 -5.67 -16.87 0.26
N LYS A 83 -6.13 -18.14 0.27
CA LYS A 83 -6.60 -18.80 -0.95
C LYS A 83 -7.75 -18.03 -1.57
N ARG A 84 -8.75 -17.63 -0.77
CA ARG A 84 -9.89 -16.84 -1.25
C ARG A 84 -9.44 -15.50 -1.86
N SER A 85 -8.47 -14.82 -1.25
CA SER A 85 -7.92 -13.57 -1.79
C SER A 85 -7.25 -13.80 -3.15
N LEU A 86 -6.47 -14.87 -3.30
CA LEU A 86 -5.83 -15.25 -4.57
C LEU A 86 -6.85 -15.68 -5.63
N ASP A 87 -7.86 -16.47 -5.26
CA ASP A 87 -8.92 -16.90 -6.17
C ASP A 87 -9.72 -15.70 -6.70
N LEU A 88 -10.04 -14.72 -5.83
CA LEU A 88 -10.73 -13.50 -6.23
C LEU A 88 -9.85 -12.60 -7.10
N LEU A 89 -8.56 -12.47 -6.78
CA LEU A 89 -7.59 -11.74 -7.61
C LEU A 89 -7.48 -12.38 -8.99
N PHE A 90 -7.38 -13.69 -9.05
CA PHE A 90 -7.37 -14.44 -10.31
C PHE A 90 -8.66 -14.23 -11.12
N GLY A 91 -9.81 -14.19 -10.43
CA GLY A 91 -11.09 -13.84 -11.03
C GLY A 91 -11.08 -12.44 -11.65
N VAL A 92 -10.53 -11.42 -10.95
CA VAL A 92 -10.37 -10.05 -11.51
C VAL A 92 -9.50 -10.09 -12.77
N CYS A 93 -8.39 -10.84 -12.75
CA CYS A 93 -7.51 -10.97 -13.93
C CYS A 93 -8.26 -11.58 -15.12
N ILE A 94 -9.02 -12.66 -14.92
CA ILE A 94 -9.83 -13.29 -15.98
C ILE A 94 -10.87 -12.32 -16.52
N ILE A 95 -11.60 -11.61 -15.62
CA ILE A 95 -12.63 -10.65 -16.00
C ILE A 95 -12.02 -9.52 -16.83
N GLY A 96 -10.88 -8.95 -16.38
CA GLY A 96 -10.21 -7.89 -17.12
C GLY A 96 -9.70 -8.33 -18.50
N LEU A 97 -9.10 -9.51 -18.62
CA LEU A 97 -8.65 -10.06 -19.91
C LEU A 97 -9.83 -10.40 -20.83
N ALA A 98 -10.90 -10.98 -20.29
CA ALA A 98 -12.12 -11.24 -21.05
C ALA A 98 -12.78 -9.92 -21.51
N GLY A 99 -12.76 -8.89 -20.65
CA GLY A 99 -13.19 -7.53 -20.98
C GLY A 99 -12.44 -6.96 -22.20
N ASN A 100 -11.11 -7.11 -22.26
CA ASN A 100 -10.31 -6.70 -23.42
C ASN A 100 -10.75 -7.37 -24.72
N VAL A 101 -11.10 -8.67 -24.67
CA VAL A 101 -11.51 -9.43 -25.87
C VAL A 101 -12.94 -9.05 -26.29
N ILE A 102 -13.86 -8.95 -25.32
CA ILE A 102 -15.29 -8.77 -25.57
C ILE A 102 -15.64 -7.33 -25.91
N SER A 103 -15.00 -6.34 -25.25
CA SER A 103 -15.24 -4.93 -25.50
C SER A 103 -14.79 -4.47 -26.90
N GLY A 104 -13.82 -5.19 -27.49
CA GLY A 104 -13.23 -4.82 -28.77
C GLY A 104 -12.46 -3.49 -28.76
N VAL A 105 -12.19 -2.93 -27.56
CA VAL A 105 -11.39 -1.71 -27.43
C VAL A 105 -9.94 -2.00 -27.79
N SER A 106 -9.43 -1.31 -28.79
CA SER A 106 -8.06 -1.50 -29.26
C SER A 106 -7.05 -0.97 -28.25
N VAL A 107 -6.29 -1.88 -27.64
CA VAL A 107 -5.16 -1.58 -26.76
C VAL A 107 -3.98 -2.47 -27.09
N SER A 108 -2.76 -1.97 -26.90
CA SER A 108 -1.55 -2.76 -27.11
C SER A 108 -1.45 -3.89 -26.07
N PRO A 109 -1.07 -5.12 -26.47
CA PRO A 109 -0.84 -6.23 -25.54
C PRO A 109 0.19 -5.91 -24.43
N SER A 110 1.21 -5.11 -24.74
CA SER A 110 2.19 -4.64 -23.75
C SER A 110 1.53 -3.78 -22.68
N ASN A 111 0.61 -2.89 -23.07
CA ASN A 111 -0.12 -2.03 -22.14
C ASN A 111 -1.06 -2.84 -21.23
N VAL A 112 -1.73 -3.86 -21.81
CA VAL A 112 -2.54 -4.81 -21.04
C VAL A 112 -1.69 -5.54 -19.99
N ALA A 113 -0.49 -6.01 -20.37
CA ALA A 113 0.41 -6.70 -19.46
C ALA A 113 0.90 -5.80 -18.32
N VAL A 114 1.27 -4.55 -18.61
CA VAL A 114 1.70 -3.56 -17.60
C VAL A 114 0.56 -3.24 -16.63
N ASP A 115 -0.64 -3.00 -17.15
CA ASP A 115 -1.79 -2.65 -16.32
C ASP A 115 -2.27 -3.83 -15.46
N LEU A 116 -2.24 -5.05 -16.01
CA LEU A 116 -2.49 -6.28 -15.26
C LEU A 116 -1.47 -6.42 -14.11
N PHE A 117 -0.18 -6.20 -14.39
CA PHE A 117 0.84 -6.25 -13.34
C PHE A 117 0.59 -5.18 -12.27
N THR A 118 0.23 -3.97 -12.66
CA THR A 118 -0.14 -2.87 -11.73
C THR A 118 -1.32 -3.28 -10.84
N CYS A 119 -2.30 -3.99 -11.39
CA CYS A 119 -3.46 -4.48 -10.63
C CYS A 119 -3.08 -5.53 -9.57
N ILE A 120 -2.16 -6.45 -9.89
CA ILE A 120 -1.81 -7.57 -9.02
C ILE A 120 -0.68 -7.26 -8.04
N LYS A 121 0.17 -6.25 -8.31
CA LYS A 121 1.41 -5.99 -7.55
C LYS A 121 1.17 -5.80 -6.06
N THR A 122 0.20 -4.98 -5.66
CA THR A 122 -0.09 -4.69 -4.26
C THR A 122 -0.65 -5.90 -3.49
N PRO A 123 -1.68 -6.63 -3.96
CA PRO A 123 -2.13 -7.86 -3.32
C PRO A 123 -1.01 -8.91 -3.17
N ILE A 124 -0.18 -9.08 -4.20
CA ILE A 124 0.97 -9.99 -4.17
C ILE A 124 2.01 -9.52 -3.14
N ALA A 125 2.31 -8.21 -3.09
CA ALA A 125 3.22 -7.64 -2.11
C ALA A 125 2.76 -7.93 -0.68
N PHE A 126 1.48 -7.74 -0.36
CA PHE A 126 0.91 -8.06 0.94
C PHE A 126 1.14 -9.52 1.32
N ILE A 127 0.75 -10.45 0.46
CA ILE A 127 0.85 -11.89 0.74
C ILE A 127 2.32 -12.31 0.87
N CYS A 128 3.18 -11.89 -0.04
CA CYS A 128 4.59 -12.25 -0.04
C CYS A 128 5.34 -11.65 1.17
N ALA A 129 5.09 -10.37 1.50
CA ALA A 129 5.71 -9.73 2.66
C ALA A 129 5.35 -10.46 3.96
N TYR A 130 4.08 -10.87 4.12
CA TYR A 130 3.67 -11.71 5.26
C TYR A 130 4.51 -12.99 5.35
N PHE A 131 4.62 -13.77 4.28
CA PHE A 131 5.34 -15.04 4.30
C PHE A 131 6.85 -14.87 4.48
N ILE A 132 7.43 -13.79 3.97
CA ILE A 132 8.87 -13.51 4.11
C ILE A 132 9.21 -13.12 5.54
N PHE A 133 8.45 -12.18 6.13
CA PHE A 133 8.81 -11.58 7.42
C PHE A 133 8.24 -12.34 8.63
N TYR A 134 7.31 -13.27 8.44
CA TYR A 134 6.54 -13.93 9.50
C TYR A 134 7.35 -14.50 10.69
N ASP A 135 8.61 -14.93 10.48
CA ASP A 135 9.49 -15.50 11.50
C ASP A 135 10.73 -14.61 11.76
N ASN A 136 10.76 -13.36 11.30
CA ASN A 136 11.94 -12.50 11.37
C ASN A 136 11.75 -11.29 12.29
N GLN A 137 11.87 -11.50 13.61
CA GLN A 137 11.78 -10.41 14.61
C GLN A 137 12.88 -9.36 14.48
N ARG A 138 14.03 -9.75 13.95
CA ARG A 138 15.18 -8.87 13.88
C ARG A 138 14.96 -7.74 12.88
N ILE A 139 14.37 -8.02 11.71
CA ILE A 139 14.06 -6.99 10.73
C ILE A 139 13.07 -5.97 11.30
N GLU A 140 12.12 -6.40 12.13
CA GLU A 140 11.18 -5.50 12.78
C GLU A 140 11.90 -4.46 13.65
N SER A 141 12.80 -4.91 14.55
CA SER A 141 13.53 -3.99 15.42
C SER A 141 14.45 -3.05 14.63
N MET A 142 15.09 -3.53 13.55
CA MET A 142 15.92 -2.69 12.69
C MET A 142 15.09 -1.61 11.99
N VAL A 143 13.96 -1.99 11.41
CA VAL A 143 13.07 -1.06 10.70
C VAL A 143 12.33 -0.13 11.65
N GLU A 144 12.04 -0.56 12.89
CA GLU A 144 11.51 0.34 13.92
C GLU A 144 12.50 1.48 14.23
N VAL A 145 13.78 1.17 14.42
CA VAL A 145 14.84 2.18 14.62
C VAL A 145 14.97 3.09 13.42
N GLU A 146 15.01 2.53 12.22
CA GLU A 146 15.07 3.28 10.96
C GLU A 146 13.86 4.21 10.80
N SER A 147 12.66 3.73 11.13
CA SER A 147 11.42 4.53 11.10
C SER A 147 11.50 5.75 12.01
N LYS A 148 12.04 5.59 13.22
CA LYS A 148 12.27 6.70 14.16
C LYS A 148 13.25 7.72 13.60
N PHE A 149 14.34 7.25 12.99
CA PHE A 149 15.34 8.10 12.34
C PHE A 149 14.74 8.90 11.16
N LEU A 150 13.98 8.25 10.29
CA LEU A 150 13.28 8.90 9.18
C LEU A 150 12.29 9.97 9.67
N ILE A 151 11.53 9.68 10.73
CA ILE A 151 10.59 10.63 11.33
C ILE A 151 11.34 11.87 11.84
N VAL A 152 12.50 11.71 12.52
CA VAL A 152 13.29 12.85 13.00
C VAL A 152 13.76 13.72 11.82
N ILE A 153 14.33 13.10 10.78
CA ILE A 153 14.80 13.84 9.60
C ILE A 153 13.64 14.58 8.94
N MET A 154 12.51 13.92 8.72
CA MET A 154 11.34 14.54 8.11
C MET A 154 10.76 15.67 8.97
N LEU A 155 10.70 15.51 10.29
CA LEU A 155 10.21 16.54 11.21
C LEU A 155 11.11 17.78 11.21
N VAL A 156 12.43 17.58 11.32
CA VAL A 156 13.41 18.68 11.23
C VAL A 156 13.28 19.39 9.89
N SER A 157 13.23 18.65 8.79
CA SER A 157 13.05 19.20 7.45
C SER A 157 11.73 19.96 7.30
N ALA A 158 10.63 19.45 7.89
CA ALA A 158 9.33 20.12 7.88
C ALA A 158 9.34 21.45 8.64
N VAL A 159 9.96 21.47 9.83
CA VAL A 159 10.13 22.70 10.62
C VAL A 159 11.01 23.70 9.87
N MET A 160 12.12 23.24 9.31
CA MET A 160 12.99 24.10 8.50
C MET A 160 12.27 24.68 7.29
N ASN A 161 11.45 23.88 6.60
CA ASN A 161 10.66 24.34 5.46
C ASN A 161 9.56 25.36 5.85
N LEU A 162 9.08 25.35 7.08
CA LEU A 162 8.18 26.41 7.58
C LEU A 162 8.88 27.75 7.74
N LEU A 163 10.15 27.73 8.21
CA LEU A 163 10.95 28.92 8.48
C LEU A 163 11.58 29.48 7.21
N PHE A 164 12.11 28.59 6.36
CA PHE A 164 12.87 28.94 5.17
C PHE A 164 12.41 28.11 3.97
N ASP A 165 12.69 28.59 2.75
CA ASP A 165 12.41 27.82 1.53
C ASP A 165 13.61 26.94 1.16
N PHE A 166 13.48 25.65 1.45
CA PHE A 166 14.49 24.65 1.08
C PHE A 166 14.10 23.81 -0.15
N GLY A 167 13.08 24.23 -0.89
CA GLY A 167 12.60 23.45 -2.04
C GLY A 167 11.85 22.16 -1.66
N MET A 168 11.50 22.00 -0.37
CA MET A 168 10.71 20.86 0.15
C MET A 168 9.24 21.21 0.32
N GLY A 169 8.79 22.30 -0.30
CA GLY A 169 7.43 22.83 -0.25
C GLY A 169 6.70 22.61 -1.56
N TRP A 170 5.37 22.52 -1.45
CA TRP A 170 4.41 22.52 -2.56
C TRP A 170 3.49 23.74 -2.40
N GLU A 171 2.40 23.81 -3.17
CA GLU A 171 1.42 24.91 -3.09
C GLU A 171 1.01 25.25 -1.65
N GLY A 172 0.92 26.52 -1.33
CA GLY A 172 0.42 27.01 -0.04
C GLY A 172 -1.07 26.71 0.13
N ARG A 173 -1.49 26.37 1.35
CA ARG A 173 -2.88 26.11 1.72
C ARG A 173 -3.18 26.59 3.13
N TYR A 174 -4.43 26.91 3.41
CA TYR A 174 -4.91 27.32 4.73
C TYR A 174 -4.12 28.48 5.34
N GLY A 175 -3.63 29.41 4.51
CA GLY A 175 -2.84 30.57 4.95
C GLY A 175 -1.36 30.26 5.25
N LEU A 176 -0.92 29.02 5.14
CA LEU A 176 0.50 28.66 5.25
C LEU A 176 1.19 28.79 3.89
N ARG A 177 2.47 29.18 3.92
CA ARG A 177 3.29 29.46 2.74
C ARG A 177 3.38 28.27 1.78
N SER A 178 3.58 27.08 2.30
CA SER A 178 3.75 25.86 1.51
C SER A 178 3.31 24.62 2.28
N SER A 179 2.79 23.64 1.60
CA SER A 179 2.56 22.29 2.11
C SER A 179 3.84 21.47 2.01
N PHE A 180 4.18 20.73 3.07
CA PHE A 180 5.42 19.97 3.13
C PHE A 180 5.40 18.74 2.21
N CYS A 181 6.41 18.58 1.34
CA CYS A 181 6.54 17.45 0.43
C CYS A 181 7.84 16.63 0.61
N PHE A 182 8.74 17.07 1.50
CA PHE A 182 10.05 16.44 1.67
C PHE A 182 10.77 16.30 0.32
N VAL A 183 11.66 15.32 0.19
CA VAL A 183 12.29 14.96 -1.09
C VAL A 183 11.40 14.09 -1.99
N LEU A 184 10.21 13.69 -1.50
CA LEU A 184 9.30 12.78 -2.20
C LEU A 184 8.50 13.46 -3.33
N GLY A 185 8.68 14.76 -3.54
CA GLY A 185 8.17 15.51 -4.68
C GLY A 185 6.68 15.89 -4.61
N HIS A 186 5.87 15.28 -3.74
CA HIS A 186 4.48 15.63 -3.56
C HIS A 186 3.99 15.39 -2.11
N PRO A 187 3.18 16.27 -1.51
CA PRO A 187 2.71 16.12 -0.12
C PRO A 187 1.94 14.83 0.14
N THR A 188 1.21 14.29 -0.85
CA THR A 188 0.48 13.01 -0.69
C THR A 188 1.42 11.83 -0.49
N MET A 189 2.63 11.86 -1.05
CA MET A 189 3.66 10.83 -0.86
C MET A 189 4.20 10.85 0.57
N VAL A 190 4.34 12.03 1.16
CA VAL A 190 4.71 12.18 2.57
C VAL A 190 3.64 11.57 3.49
N VAL A 191 2.35 11.78 3.19
CA VAL A 191 1.27 11.14 3.95
C VAL A 191 1.38 9.62 3.86
N ALA A 192 1.62 9.06 2.67
CA ALA A 192 1.78 7.62 2.44
C ALA A 192 3.01 7.06 3.19
N ALA A 193 4.15 7.74 3.08
CA ALA A 193 5.38 7.37 3.76
C ALA A 193 5.19 7.34 5.29
N CYS A 194 4.66 8.43 5.86
CA CYS A 194 4.36 8.49 7.29
C CYS A 194 3.33 7.44 7.72
N ALA A 195 2.32 7.15 6.90
CA ALA A 195 1.35 6.09 7.20
C ALA A 195 2.03 4.72 7.30
N GLY A 196 2.95 4.38 6.38
CA GLY A 196 3.74 3.16 6.46
C GLY A 196 4.61 3.09 7.73
N LEU A 197 5.27 4.20 8.10
CA LEU A 197 6.05 4.28 9.35
C LEU A 197 5.15 4.11 10.59
N VAL A 198 3.97 4.75 10.60
CA VAL A 198 2.98 4.59 11.70
C VAL A 198 2.48 3.15 11.80
N VAL A 199 2.28 2.45 10.69
CA VAL A 199 1.89 1.03 10.68
C VAL A 199 2.92 0.16 11.40
N ILE A 200 4.22 0.41 11.20
CA ILE A 200 5.31 -0.30 11.90
C ILE A 200 5.29 0.03 13.40
N LEU A 201 5.25 1.32 13.74
CA LEU A 201 5.33 1.79 15.12
C LEU A 201 4.10 1.42 15.96
N ALA A 202 2.93 1.28 15.34
CA ALA A 202 1.67 0.97 16.00
C ALA A 202 1.63 -0.40 16.68
N ARG A 203 2.54 -1.31 16.31
CA ARG A 203 2.72 -2.59 16.97
C ARG A 203 3.07 -2.41 18.46
N ASN A 204 4.11 -1.62 18.75
CA ASN A 204 4.57 -1.30 20.10
C ASN A 204 4.10 0.11 20.48
N ARG A 205 2.78 0.34 20.38
CA ARG A 205 2.17 1.68 20.52
C ARG A 205 2.53 2.42 21.81
N GLN A 206 2.71 1.71 22.93
CA GLN A 206 3.01 2.32 24.23
C GLN A 206 4.39 2.99 24.20
N ASP A 207 5.38 2.28 23.67
CA ASP A 207 6.76 2.77 23.59
C ASP A 207 6.93 3.78 22.42
N ASN A 208 6.09 3.69 21.41
CA ASN A 208 6.21 4.49 20.18
C ASN A 208 5.18 5.61 20.06
N PHE A 209 4.39 5.89 21.10
CA PHE A 209 3.33 6.92 21.03
C PHE A 209 3.86 8.30 20.62
N ALA A 210 4.99 8.72 21.19
CA ALA A 210 5.62 10.00 20.86
C ALA A 210 6.06 10.05 19.37
N TRP A 211 6.63 8.97 18.86
CA TRP A 211 7.07 8.85 17.47
C TRP A 211 5.90 8.89 16.49
N MET A 212 4.82 8.18 16.79
CA MET A 212 3.59 8.26 15.99
C MET A 212 3.00 9.68 16.02
N SER A 213 3.02 10.35 17.16
CA SER A 213 2.56 11.73 17.27
C SER A 213 3.40 12.69 16.41
N MET A 214 4.72 12.52 16.38
CA MET A 214 5.61 13.28 15.48
C MET A 214 5.27 13.02 14.00
N ALA A 215 5.02 11.77 13.62
CA ALA A 215 4.57 11.43 12.26
C ALA A 215 3.23 12.09 11.90
N PHE A 216 2.28 12.17 12.85
CA PHE A 216 1.01 12.88 12.63
C PHE A 216 1.21 14.39 12.46
N VAL A 217 2.17 15.00 13.19
CA VAL A 217 2.55 16.41 12.96
C VAL A 217 3.09 16.60 11.54
N ILE A 218 3.97 15.71 11.06
CA ILE A 218 4.48 15.76 9.69
C ILE A 218 3.33 15.65 8.68
N ILE A 219 2.40 14.70 8.88
CA ILE A 219 1.21 14.54 8.04
C ILE A 219 0.36 15.83 8.04
N ALA A 220 0.14 16.46 9.20
CA ALA A 220 -0.61 17.71 9.28
C ALA A 220 0.05 18.83 8.47
N LEU A 221 1.39 18.92 8.49
CA LEU A 221 2.16 19.91 7.72
C LEU A 221 2.13 19.68 6.21
N THR A 222 1.65 18.52 5.74
CA THR A 222 1.35 18.30 4.30
C THR A 222 0.12 19.06 3.81
N LEU A 223 -0.73 19.55 4.70
CA LEU A 223 -1.96 20.29 4.42
C LEU A 223 -2.92 19.56 3.45
N ARG A 224 -2.90 18.22 3.47
CA ARG A 224 -3.76 17.39 2.63
C ARG A 224 -4.95 16.86 3.42
N SER A 225 -6.17 17.03 2.87
CA SER A 225 -7.41 16.60 3.53
C SER A 225 -7.39 15.13 3.91
N LYS A 226 -6.88 14.24 3.02
CA LYS A 226 -6.72 12.82 3.35
C LYS A 226 -5.78 12.57 4.52
N GLY A 227 -4.75 13.41 4.70
CA GLY A 227 -3.86 13.34 5.85
C GLY A 227 -4.60 13.65 7.15
N PHE A 228 -5.42 14.71 7.18
CA PHE A 228 -6.25 15.04 8.35
C PHE A 228 -7.27 13.95 8.66
N VAL A 229 -7.93 13.38 7.63
CA VAL A 229 -8.84 12.24 7.81
C VAL A 229 -8.10 11.03 8.39
N PHE A 230 -6.89 10.74 7.91
CA PHE A 230 -6.08 9.65 8.45
C PHE A 230 -5.66 9.91 9.90
N ILE A 231 -5.23 11.12 10.26
CA ILE A 231 -4.90 11.48 11.66
C ILE A 231 -6.11 11.29 12.56
N ALA A 232 -7.30 11.78 12.17
CA ALA A 232 -8.53 11.64 12.95
C ALA A 232 -8.90 10.15 13.12
N THR A 233 -8.83 9.36 12.04
CA THR A 233 -9.06 7.92 12.06
C THR A 233 -8.08 7.20 12.98
N ALA A 234 -6.79 7.53 12.90
CA ALA A 234 -5.76 6.96 13.74
C ALA A 234 -5.96 7.32 15.21
N ALA A 235 -6.34 8.57 15.51
CA ALA A 235 -6.66 9.00 16.88
C ALA A 235 -7.84 8.23 17.47
N ILE A 236 -8.92 8.07 16.70
CA ILE A 236 -10.09 7.25 17.10
C ILE A 236 -9.64 5.81 17.38
N LEU A 237 -8.87 5.20 16.49
CA LEU A 237 -8.39 3.83 16.66
C LEU A 237 -7.45 3.69 17.86
N LEU A 238 -6.54 4.63 18.08
CA LEU A 238 -5.61 4.62 19.22
C LEU A 238 -6.34 4.75 20.56
N ILE A 239 -7.35 5.61 20.64
CA ILE A 239 -8.10 5.85 21.88
C ILE A 239 -9.03 4.69 22.18
N THR A 240 -9.78 4.24 21.18
CA THR A 240 -10.88 3.29 21.38
C THR A 240 -10.41 1.84 21.38
N TYR A 241 -9.62 1.45 20.40
CA TYR A 241 -9.02 0.12 20.32
C TYR A 241 -8.02 -0.10 21.47
N GLY A 242 -7.33 0.99 21.89
CA GLY A 242 -6.43 0.98 23.01
C GLY A 242 -7.03 0.56 24.34
N ARG A 243 -8.32 0.75 24.54
CA ARG A 243 -9.04 0.41 25.77
C ARG A 243 -9.68 -0.97 25.75
N HIS A 244 -10.19 -1.43 24.62
CA HIS A 244 -11.09 -2.59 24.55
C HIS A 244 -10.63 -3.71 23.60
N GLU A 245 -9.56 -3.49 22.82
CA GLU A 245 -9.02 -4.43 21.80
C GLU A 245 -10.07 -4.99 20.81
N LYS A 246 -11.26 -4.39 20.76
CA LYS A 246 -12.36 -4.80 19.87
C LYS A 246 -12.74 -3.65 18.93
N PHE A 247 -12.71 -3.94 17.65
CA PHE A 247 -13.26 -3.04 16.63
C PHE A 247 -14.77 -3.26 16.53
N THR A 248 -15.56 -2.23 16.75
CA THR A 248 -17.01 -2.29 16.74
C THR A 248 -17.61 -1.42 15.64
N PHE A 249 -18.89 -1.61 15.34
CA PHE A 249 -19.63 -0.78 14.39
C PHE A 249 -19.58 0.72 14.75
N LEU A 250 -19.58 1.05 16.05
CA LEU A 250 -19.45 2.45 16.50
C LEU A 250 -18.16 3.10 16.04
N HIS A 251 -17.04 2.36 16.03
CA HIS A 251 -15.76 2.88 15.52
C HIS A 251 -15.85 3.18 14.02
N LEU A 252 -16.47 2.28 13.25
CA LEU A 252 -16.69 2.49 11.83
C LEU A 252 -17.57 3.72 11.58
N LEU A 253 -18.63 3.89 12.34
CA LEU A 253 -19.53 5.04 12.25
C LEU A 253 -18.79 6.35 12.58
N LEU A 254 -18.02 6.39 13.67
CA LEU A 254 -17.23 7.57 14.04
C LEU A 254 -16.19 7.93 12.96
N ILE A 255 -15.48 6.94 12.42
CA ILE A 255 -14.53 7.14 11.33
C ILE A 255 -15.25 7.68 10.09
N ALA A 256 -16.40 7.13 9.74
CA ALA A 256 -17.17 7.58 8.57
C ALA A 256 -17.67 9.03 8.76
N VAL A 257 -18.20 9.38 9.93
CA VAL A 257 -18.66 10.74 10.23
C VAL A 257 -17.51 11.74 10.22
N CYS A 258 -16.40 11.43 10.89
CA CYS A 258 -15.21 12.29 10.89
C CYS A 258 -14.63 12.43 9.48
N GLY A 259 -14.53 11.33 8.74
CA GLY A 259 -14.03 11.33 7.37
C GLY A 259 -14.89 12.15 6.43
N PHE A 260 -16.22 12.03 6.53
CA PHE A 260 -17.15 12.84 5.75
C PHE A 260 -17.05 14.33 6.12
N TYR A 261 -17.01 14.68 7.41
CA TYR A 261 -16.91 16.06 7.85
C TYR A 261 -15.60 16.73 7.39
N LEU A 262 -14.46 16.06 7.60
CA LEU A 262 -13.15 16.61 7.22
C LEU A 262 -12.90 16.58 5.71
N GLY A 263 -13.55 15.70 4.98
CA GLY A 263 -13.46 15.56 3.53
C GLY A 263 -14.60 16.22 2.77
N TYR A 264 -15.57 16.87 3.44
CA TYR A 264 -16.82 17.34 2.84
C TYR A 264 -16.60 18.24 1.62
N ASP A 265 -15.79 19.28 1.75
CA ASP A 265 -15.51 20.21 0.64
C ASP A 265 -14.87 19.50 -0.55
N GLN A 266 -13.96 18.55 -0.28
CA GLN A 266 -13.33 17.75 -1.31
C GLN A 266 -14.34 16.79 -1.96
N PHE A 267 -15.21 16.17 -1.15
CA PHE A 267 -16.26 15.29 -1.65
C PHE A 267 -17.22 16.04 -2.57
N ILE A 268 -17.72 17.20 -2.15
CA ILE A 268 -18.61 18.06 -2.99
C ILE A 268 -17.87 18.46 -4.27
N TYR A 269 -16.64 18.96 -4.16
CA TYR A 269 -15.88 19.38 -5.33
C TYR A 269 -15.66 18.24 -6.34
N TYR A 270 -15.30 17.04 -5.89
CA TYR A 270 -14.98 15.95 -6.78
C TYR A 270 -16.18 15.17 -7.31
N PHE A 271 -17.29 15.12 -6.58
CA PHE A 271 -18.43 14.29 -6.96
C PHE A 271 -19.67 15.09 -7.37
N SER A 272 -19.80 16.36 -6.97
CA SER A 272 -20.98 17.17 -7.27
C SER A 272 -20.73 18.28 -8.26
N THR A 273 -19.46 18.74 -8.42
CA THR A 273 -19.16 19.83 -9.35
C THR A 273 -18.99 19.29 -10.76
N GLU A 274 -19.91 19.65 -11.66
CA GLU A 274 -19.84 19.25 -13.07
C GLU A 274 -18.58 19.79 -13.76
N GLY A 275 -18.03 19.00 -14.69
CA GLY A 275 -16.84 19.36 -15.45
C GLY A 275 -15.51 19.17 -14.73
N THR A 276 -15.52 18.69 -13.45
CA THR A 276 -14.27 18.29 -12.80
C THR A 276 -13.82 16.92 -13.29
N ALA A 277 -12.49 16.74 -13.45
CA ALA A 277 -11.91 15.51 -13.99
C ALA A 277 -12.41 14.24 -13.26
N ARG A 278 -12.45 14.26 -11.93
CA ARG A 278 -12.88 13.09 -11.15
C ARG A 278 -14.37 12.78 -11.24
N ASN A 279 -15.23 13.81 -11.29
CA ASN A 279 -16.67 13.62 -11.50
C ASN A 279 -16.92 12.98 -12.87
N GLU A 280 -16.31 13.52 -13.92
CA GLU A 280 -16.50 13.00 -15.27
C GLU A 280 -15.90 11.59 -15.46
N LEU A 281 -14.75 11.28 -14.83
CA LEU A 281 -14.23 9.91 -14.78
C LEU A 281 -15.20 8.96 -14.04
N THR A 282 -15.81 9.39 -12.96
CA THR A 282 -16.79 8.57 -12.21
C THR A 282 -18.05 8.30 -13.05
N LYS A 283 -18.60 9.33 -13.69
CA LYS A 283 -19.77 9.18 -14.59
C LYS A 283 -19.45 8.26 -15.77
N ALA A 284 -18.28 8.43 -16.39
CA ALA A 284 -17.85 7.61 -17.50
C ALA A 284 -17.61 6.15 -17.09
N ALA A 285 -17.00 5.90 -15.93
CA ALA A 285 -16.80 4.56 -15.42
C ALA A 285 -18.12 3.76 -15.27
N VAL A 286 -19.15 4.42 -14.72
CA VAL A 286 -20.48 3.82 -14.58
C VAL A 286 -21.12 3.54 -15.94
N ARG A 287 -21.00 4.45 -16.91
CA ARG A 287 -21.50 4.23 -18.27
C ARG A 287 -20.77 3.06 -18.94
N ILE A 288 -19.45 3.05 -18.89
CA ILE A 288 -18.62 1.96 -19.43
C ILE A 288 -19.04 0.61 -18.81
N ALA A 289 -19.17 0.54 -17.47
CA ALA A 289 -19.58 -0.69 -16.80
C ALA A 289 -20.98 -1.17 -17.18
N ASN A 290 -21.89 -0.25 -17.54
CA ASN A 290 -23.24 -0.59 -18.00
C ASN A 290 -23.24 -1.01 -19.48
N ASP A 291 -22.52 -0.27 -20.34
CA ASP A 291 -22.50 -0.53 -21.79
C ASP A 291 -21.74 -1.83 -22.11
N PHE A 292 -20.70 -2.16 -21.35
CA PHE A 292 -19.94 -3.42 -21.46
C PHE A 292 -20.32 -4.44 -20.37
N PHE A 293 -21.54 -4.34 -19.82
CA PHE A 293 -21.99 -5.32 -18.82
C PHE A 293 -21.85 -6.76 -19.33
N PRO A 294 -21.31 -7.70 -18.49
CA PRO A 294 -20.97 -7.55 -17.09
C PRO A 294 -19.49 -7.27 -16.78
N LEU A 295 -18.59 -7.17 -17.77
CA LEU A 295 -17.13 -7.28 -17.62
C LEU A 295 -16.35 -5.95 -17.69
N GLY A 296 -16.97 -4.84 -18.08
CA GLY A 296 -16.28 -3.55 -18.31
C GLY A 296 -15.39 -3.54 -19.58
N GLY A 297 -14.54 -2.53 -19.70
CA GLY A 297 -13.70 -2.30 -20.89
C GLY A 297 -12.45 -3.20 -20.98
N GLY A 298 -11.99 -3.78 -19.88
CA GLY A 298 -10.75 -4.53 -19.78
C GLY A 298 -9.53 -3.71 -19.34
N PHE A 299 -8.40 -4.37 -19.16
CA PHE A 299 -7.14 -3.74 -18.76
C PHE A 299 -6.68 -2.68 -19.77
N ALA A 300 -6.02 -1.63 -19.27
CA ALA A 300 -5.46 -0.53 -20.04
C ALA A 300 -6.49 0.21 -20.93
N THR A 301 -7.78 0.15 -20.60
CA THR A 301 -8.82 0.85 -21.36
C THR A 301 -9.32 2.11 -20.67
N PHE A 302 -9.23 2.18 -19.33
CA PHE A 302 -9.81 3.29 -18.56
C PHE A 302 -9.09 3.53 -17.24
N GLY A 303 -8.77 4.80 -16.92
CA GLY A 303 -8.26 5.23 -15.61
C GLY A 303 -6.86 4.73 -15.23
N SER A 304 -6.18 4.01 -16.10
CA SER A 304 -4.86 3.45 -15.87
C SER A 304 -3.75 4.46 -16.14
N ALA A 305 -2.64 4.35 -15.41
CA ALA A 305 -1.43 5.14 -15.67
C ALA A 305 -0.89 4.92 -17.09
N VAL A 306 -1.08 3.73 -17.67
CA VAL A 306 -0.69 3.42 -19.04
C VAL A 306 -1.44 4.28 -20.04
N THR A 307 -2.74 4.52 -19.81
CA THR A 307 -3.60 5.35 -20.70
C THR A 307 -3.33 6.84 -20.56
N ALA A 308 -2.55 7.25 -19.57
CA ALA A 308 -2.12 8.65 -19.43
C ALA A 308 -1.04 9.05 -20.45
N ASN A 309 -0.42 8.09 -21.14
CA ASN A 309 0.51 8.37 -22.22
C ASN A 309 -0.27 8.67 -23.52
N VAL A 310 0.13 9.72 -24.24
CA VAL A 310 -0.51 10.14 -25.51
C VAL A 310 -0.56 9.00 -26.53
N ALA A 311 0.52 8.20 -26.63
CA ALA A 311 0.61 7.07 -27.56
C ALA A 311 -0.34 5.90 -27.24
N SER A 312 -0.85 5.84 -26.02
CA SER A 312 -1.76 4.79 -25.52
C SER A 312 -3.08 5.34 -24.98
N TYR A 313 -3.41 6.57 -25.37
CA TYR A 313 -4.67 7.21 -24.97
C TYR A 313 -5.87 6.40 -25.47
N SER A 314 -6.76 6.04 -24.54
CA SER A 314 -7.84 5.09 -24.84
C SER A 314 -8.91 5.67 -25.77
N PRO A 315 -9.41 4.87 -26.74
CA PRO A 315 -10.57 5.23 -27.54
C PRO A 315 -11.83 5.55 -26.74
N LEU A 316 -11.99 4.92 -25.56
CA LEU A 316 -13.13 5.17 -24.66
C LEU A 316 -13.19 6.63 -24.19
N TYR A 317 -12.06 7.29 -24.05
CA TYR A 317 -12.06 8.70 -23.63
C TYR A 317 -12.69 9.63 -24.66
N TYR A 318 -12.54 9.33 -25.96
CA TYR A 318 -13.23 10.04 -27.00
C TYR A 318 -14.72 9.67 -27.04
N GLN A 319 -15.04 8.39 -26.95
CA GLN A 319 -16.40 7.86 -26.99
C GLN A 319 -17.30 8.45 -25.87
N TYR A 320 -16.75 8.60 -24.66
CA TYR A 320 -17.49 9.10 -23.51
C TYR A 320 -17.30 10.60 -23.25
N GLY A 321 -16.61 11.31 -24.16
CA GLY A 321 -16.45 12.76 -24.12
C GLY A 321 -15.48 13.29 -23.07
N ILE A 322 -14.72 12.40 -22.38
CA ILE A 322 -13.75 12.80 -21.35
C ILE A 322 -12.52 13.50 -21.96
N SER A 323 -12.23 13.24 -23.22
CA SER A 323 -11.12 13.88 -23.95
C SER A 323 -11.25 15.40 -24.07
N ASN A 324 -12.41 15.98 -23.74
CA ASN A 324 -12.65 17.42 -23.77
C ASN A 324 -12.51 18.09 -22.40
N ILE A 325 -12.25 17.32 -21.34
CA ILE A 325 -12.15 17.80 -19.96
C ILE A 325 -10.70 18.17 -19.64
N TRP A 326 -10.51 19.34 -19.05
CA TRP A 326 -9.17 19.80 -18.64
C TRP A 326 -8.49 18.80 -17.69
N GLY A 327 -7.23 18.47 -17.98
CA GLY A 327 -6.45 17.46 -17.25
C GLY A 327 -6.73 16.01 -17.64
N LEU A 328 -7.68 15.78 -18.59
CA LEU A 328 -8.00 14.47 -19.17
C LEU A 328 -7.79 14.44 -20.69
N THR A 329 -7.46 15.58 -21.32
CA THR A 329 -7.26 15.71 -22.76
C THR A 329 -5.99 14.99 -23.22
N PRO A 330 -5.91 14.54 -24.49
CA PRO A 330 -4.66 14.05 -25.05
C PRO A 330 -3.54 15.10 -24.90
N GLY A 331 -2.42 14.76 -24.27
CA GLY A 331 -1.32 15.68 -23.96
C GLY A 331 -1.43 16.43 -22.62
N GLN A 332 -2.60 16.43 -21.96
CA GLN A 332 -2.79 16.92 -20.60
C GLN A 332 -3.54 15.87 -19.79
N THR A 333 -2.86 14.78 -19.46
CA THR A 333 -3.44 13.56 -18.89
C THR A 333 -3.20 13.42 -17.37
N MET A 334 -2.91 14.53 -16.70
CA MET A 334 -2.43 14.54 -15.30
C MET A 334 -3.43 13.94 -14.30
N PHE A 335 -4.73 13.89 -14.61
CA PHE A 335 -5.75 13.34 -13.72
C PHE A 335 -6.36 12.00 -14.19
N LEU A 336 -5.90 11.44 -15.32
CA LEU A 336 -6.45 10.19 -15.85
C LEU A 336 -6.29 8.99 -14.90
N SER A 337 -5.15 8.91 -14.22
CA SER A 337 -4.86 7.84 -13.25
C SER A 337 -5.15 8.24 -11.79
N ASP A 338 -5.88 9.34 -11.57
CA ASP A 338 -6.04 9.94 -10.24
C ASP A 338 -7.28 9.40 -9.49
N THR A 339 -7.86 8.31 -9.99
CA THR A 339 -9.05 7.68 -9.40
C THR A 339 -8.88 6.16 -9.31
N PHE A 340 -9.23 5.59 -8.16
CA PHE A 340 -9.15 4.14 -7.96
C PHE A 340 -10.47 3.43 -8.30
N TRP A 341 -11.55 3.76 -7.60
CA TRP A 341 -12.83 3.07 -7.77
C TRP A 341 -13.43 3.21 -9.17
N PRO A 342 -13.41 4.41 -9.78
CA PRO A 342 -13.80 4.56 -11.17
C PRO A 342 -12.97 3.69 -12.13
N THR A 343 -11.66 3.57 -11.91
CA THR A 343 -10.80 2.71 -12.72
C THR A 343 -11.21 1.24 -12.61
N VAL A 344 -11.41 0.75 -11.37
CA VAL A 344 -11.86 -0.64 -11.13
C VAL A 344 -13.22 -0.91 -11.78
N ILE A 345 -14.19 0.02 -11.65
CA ILE A 345 -15.53 -0.12 -12.24
C ILE A 345 -15.45 -0.08 -13.76
N GLY A 346 -14.73 0.88 -14.34
CA GLY A 346 -14.63 1.03 -15.80
C GLY A 346 -13.91 -0.12 -16.48
N GLN A 347 -12.82 -0.62 -15.89
CA GLN A 347 -12.05 -1.73 -16.45
C GLN A 347 -12.71 -3.09 -16.26
N PHE A 348 -13.23 -3.37 -15.06
CA PHE A 348 -13.67 -4.71 -14.70
C PHE A 348 -15.19 -4.85 -14.58
N GLY A 349 -15.95 -3.78 -14.79
CA GLY A 349 -17.42 -3.76 -14.67
C GLY A 349 -17.89 -4.08 -13.25
N TRP A 350 -19.19 -4.31 -13.11
CA TRP A 350 -19.79 -4.54 -11.80
C TRP A 350 -19.37 -5.86 -11.14
N ILE A 351 -19.20 -6.92 -11.94
CA ILE A 351 -18.76 -8.22 -11.42
C ILE A 351 -17.31 -8.13 -10.96
N GLY A 352 -16.41 -7.56 -11.76
CA GLY A 352 -15.02 -7.39 -11.37
C GLY A 352 -14.84 -6.45 -10.19
N PHE A 353 -15.65 -5.40 -10.08
CA PHE A 353 -15.70 -4.55 -8.89
C PHE A 353 -16.06 -5.35 -7.63
N ALA A 354 -17.08 -6.21 -7.69
CA ALA A 354 -17.45 -7.07 -6.55
C ALA A 354 -16.33 -8.04 -6.16
N PHE A 355 -15.64 -8.63 -7.15
CA PHE A 355 -14.48 -9.50 -6.92
C PHE A 355 -13.32 -8.72 -6.29
N TYR A 356 -13.05 -7.51 -6.77
CA TYR A 356 -11.96 -6.67 -6.24
C TYR A 356 -12.23 -6.26 -4.77
N VAL A 357 -13.44 -5.82 -4.46
CA VAL A 357 -13.87 -5.52 -3.07
C VAL A 357 -13.77 -6.77 -2.18
N GLY A 358 -14.24 -7.91 -2.69
CA GLY A 358 -14.13 -9.19 -1.98
C GLY A 358 -12.68 -9.61 -1.73
N MET A 359 -11.78 -9.37 -2.68
CA MET A 359 -10.34 -9.62 -2.55
C MET A 359 -9.72 -8.76 -1.45
N ILE A 360 -9.96 -7.44 -1.46
CA ILE A 360 -9.48 -6.54 -0.40
C ILE A 360 -10.06 -6.96 0.97
N GLY A 361 -11.35 -7.26 1.04
CA GLY A 361 -12.00 -7.72 2.27
C GLY A 361 -11.41 -9.03 2.81
N SER A 362 -11.07 -9.95 1.92
CA SER A 362 -10.42 -11.23 2.29
C SER A 362 -8.99 -11.02 2.77
N LEU A 363 -8.22 -10.11 2.13
CA LEU A 363 -6.89 -9.71 2.60
C LEU A 363 -6.96 -9.06 3.99
N PHE A 364 -7.88 -8.12 4.19
CA PHE A 364 -8.08 -7.51 5.50
C PHE A 364 -8.40 -8.56 6.57
N ALA A 365 -9.37 -9.44 6.30
CA ALA A 365 -9.76 -10.50 7.23
C ALA A 365 -8.61 -11.46 7.54
N PHE A 366 -7.80 -11.81 6.53
CA PHE A 366 -6.61 -12.61 6.70
C PHE A 366 -5.61 -11.95 7.67
N PHE A 367 -5.20 -10.72 7.38
CA PHE A 367 -4.25 -10.00 8.21
C PHE A 367 -4.78 -9.76 9.62
N TYR A 368 -6.05 -9.36 9.76
CA TYR A 368 -6.68 -9.11 11.05
C TYR A 368 -6.77 -10.36 11.92
N SER A 369 -7.06 -11.53 11.33
CA SER A 369 -7.15 -12.79 12.05
C SER A 369 -5.79 -13.36 12.49
N ARG A 370 -4.72 -13.07 11.71
CA ARG A 370 -3.38 -13.62 11.97
C ARG A 370 -2.49 -12.73 12.84
N SER A 371 -2.91 -11.51 13.13
CA SER A 371 -2.09 -10.48 13.78
C SER A 371 -2.52 -10.22 15.22
N SER A 372 -2.50 -11.21 16.11
CA SER A 372 -2.98 -11.03 17.49
C SER A 372 -2.31 -9.86 18.24
N GLY A 373 -1.03 -9.59 18.00
CA GLY A 373 -0.28 -8.47 18.62
C GLY A 373 -0.16 -7.21 17.75
N ALA A 374 -0.57 -7.24 16.48
CA ALA A 374 -0.41 -6.13 15.53
C ALA A 374 -1.73 -5.73 14.83
N LYS A 375 -2.88 -6.01 15.43
CA LYS A 375 -4.19 -5.68 14.85
C LYS A 375 -4.37 -4.19 14.59
N LEU A 376 -3.80 -3.34 15.45
CA LEU A 376 -3.83 -1.88 15.26
C LEU A 376 -3.07 -1.48 13.99
N SER A 377 -1.90 -2.10 13.73
CA SER A 377 -1.14 -1.89 12.49
C SER A 377 -1.97 -2.27 11.26
N VAL A 378 -2.70 -3.39 11.31
CA VAL A 378 -3.62 -3.82 10.24
C VAL A 378 -4.73 -2.80 10.02
N LEU A 379 -5.39 -2.35 11.10
CA LEU A 379 -6.47 -1.36 11.02
C LEU A 379 -5.96 -0.05 10.41
N LEU A 380 -4.81 0.46 10.84
CA LEU A 380 -4.23 1.71 10.33
C LEU A 380 -3.79 1.58 8.87
N CYS A 381 -3.19 0.45 8.48
CA CYS A 381 -2.80 0.17 7.11
C CYS A 381 -4.00 0.21 6.15
N PHE A 382 -5.02 -0.58 6.43
CA PHE A 382 -6.20 -0.62 5.57
C PHE A 382 -7.02 0.66 5.64
N ALA A 383 -7.11 1.32 6.81
CA ALA A 383 -7.75 2.63 6.91
C ALA A 383 -7.09 3.66 6.00
N TYR A 384 -5.74 3.73 6.01
CA TYR A 384 -5.02 4.62 5.11
C TYR A 384 -5.30 4.31 3.64
N LEU A 385 -5.21 3.04 3.23
CA LEU A 385 -5.46 2.65 1.84
C LEU A 385 -6.90 2.95 1.40
N PHE A 386 -7.89 2.73 2.25
CA PHE A 386 -9.29 3.08 1.98
C PHE A 386 -9.49 4.60 1.86
N ILE A 387 -8.92 5.39 2.78
CA ILE A 387 -8.98 6.85 2.72
C ILE A 387 -8.33 7.35 1.42
N SER A 388 -7.14 6.86 1.10
CA SER A 388 -6.43 7.25 -0.12
C SER A 388 -7.16 6.83 -1.40
N SER A 389 -7.84 5.67 -1.41
CA SER A 389 -8.59 5.19 -2.58
C SER A 389 -9.77 6.08 -2.99
N THR A 390 -10.22 6.98 -2.12
CA THR A 390 -11.25 7.97 -2.46
C THR A 390 -10.73 9.12 -3.30
N SER A 391 -9.42 9.35 -3.31
CA SER A 391 -8.81 10.54 -3.91
C SER A 391 -7.59 10.28 -4.81
N GLU A 392 -7.13 9.05 -4.89
CA GLU A 392 -6.01 8.61 -5.75
C GLU A 392 -6.09 7.11 -6.02
N SER A 393 -5.29 6.62 -6.97
CA SER A 393 -5.19 5.19 -7.33
C SER A 393 -4.46 4.35 -6.27
N ALA A 394 -4.88 4.42 -5.00
CA ALA A 394 -4.16 3.97 -3.82
C ALA A 394 -3.56 2.56 -3.92
N PHE A 395 -4.33 1.57 -4.41
CA PHE A 395 -3.85 0.18 -4.53
C PHE A 395 -3.00 -0.09 -5.79
N PHE A 396 -2.96 0.85 -6.72
CA PHE A 396 -2.14 0.77 -7.95
C PHE A 396 -0.87 1.63 -7.85
N HIS A 397 -0.80 2.46 -6.82
CA HIS A 397 0.31 3.38 -6.62
C HIS A 397 1.54 2.67 -6.03
N PRO A 398 2.79 3.04 -6.40
CA PRO A 398 4.02 2.47 -5.83
C PRO A 398 4.05 2.44 -4.31
N MET A 399 3.62 3.52 -3.65
CA MET A 399 3.59 3.61 -2.19
C MET A 399 2.71 2.56 -1.50
N SER A 400 1.79 1.90 -2.22
CA SER A 400 1.02 0.78 -1.66
C SER A 400 1.88 -0.46 -1.43
N VAL A 401 2.92 -0.65 -2.23
CA VAL A 401 3.91 -1.72 -2.05
C VAL A 401 4.75 -1.46 -0.80
N PHE A 402 5.17 -0.19 -0.58
CA PHE A 402 5.84 0.22 0.65
C PHE A 402 4.98 -0.05 1.90
N ILE A 403 3.68 0.29 1.83
CA ILE A 403 2.73 0.06 2.93
C ILE A 403 2.50 -1.44 3.18
N ALA A 404 2.39 -2.24 2.12
CA ALA A 404 2.28 -3.70 2.24
C ALA A 404 3.53 -4.32 2.88
N PHE A 405 4.71 -3.84 2.49
CA PHE A 405 5.99 -4.22 3.07
C PHE A 405 6.07 -3.85 4.56
N SER A 406 5.67 -2.62 4.90
CA SER A 406 5.60 -2.12 6.28
C SER A 406 4.68 -2.96 7.16
N LEU A 407 3.49 -3.35 6.65
CA LEU A 407 2.58 -4.22 7.38
C LEU A 407 3.17 -5.63 7.56
N GLY A 408 3.79 -6.19 6.52
CA GLY A 408 4.47 -7.49 6.61
C GLY A 408 5.50 -7.52 7.74
N ILE A 409 6.31 -6.46 7.86
CA ILE A 409 7.30 -6.30 8.94
C ILE A 409 6.61 -6.13 10.31
N ALA A 410 5.58 -5.30 10.42
CA ALA A 410 4.86 -5.08 11.68
C ALA A 410 4.25 -6.36 12.26
N ILE A 411 3.92 -7.35 11.42
CA ILE A 411 3.33 -8.63 11.83
C ILE A 411 4.41 -9.69 12.17
N ALA A 412 5.66 -9.48 11.77
CA ALA A 412 6.74 -10.47 11.81
C ALA A 412 6.93 -11.15 13.18
N ALA A 413 6.76 -10.42 14.28
CA ALA A 413 7.08 -10.91 15.62
C ALA A 413 5.89 -11.54 16.39
N THR A 414 4.68 -11.59 15.81
CA THR A 414 3.48 -12.05 16.54
C THR A 414 3.53 -13.54 16.95
N ARG A 415 4.26 -14.38 16.23
CA ARG A 415 4.33 -15.82 16.51
C ARG A 415 5.23 -16.20 17.66
N SER A 416 6.37 -15.51 17.85
CA SER A 416 7.32 -15.86 18.90
C SER A 416 6.73 -15.67 20.30
N ALA A 417 5.87 -14.66 20.49
CA ALA A 417 5.16 -14.48 21.75
C ALA A 417 4.14 -15.61 22.04
N GLN A 418 3.51 -16.16 20.99
CA GLN A 418 2.57 -17.28 21.16
C GLN A 418 3.29 -18.61 21.43
N VAL A 419 4.42 -18.87 20.80
CA VAL A 419 5.20 -20.10 21.01
C VAL A 419 5.84 -20.08 22.39
N GLN A 420 6.35 -18.94 22.86
CA GLN A 420 6.88 -18.82 24.21
C GLN A 420 5.80 -19.00 25.29
N ASN A 421 4.59 -18.49 25.08
CA ASN A 421 3.50 -18.69 26.04
C ASN A 421 3.01 -20.14 26.09
N CYS A 422 2.96 -20.85 24.96
CA CYS A 422 2.62 -22.27 24.94
C CYS A 422 3.70 -23.14 25.61
N GLU A 423 5.00 -22.82 25.49
CA GLU A 423 6.08 -23.53 26.19
C GLU A 423 6.12 -23.24 27.69
N TYR A 424 5.51 -22.12 28.15
CA TYR A 424 5.39 -21.80 29.58
C TYR A 424 4.16 -22.45 30.26
N GLU A 425 3.09 -22.72 29.49
CA GLU A 425 1.89 -23.40 30.01
C GLU A 425 2.04 -24.92 30.07
N ASP A 426 2.99 -25.52 29.34
CA ASP A 426 3.31 -26.96 29.35
C ASP A 426 4.42 -27.32 30.35
N LYS A 427 4.91 -26.42 31.18
CA LYS A 427 5.85 -26.63 32.29
C LYS A 427 5.22 -26.33 33.64
#